data_cbf540b54ae8c72350435bfa2ac7aeb1
#
_entry.id   cbf540b54ae8c72350435bfa2ac7aeb1
#
_cell.length_a   1.000
_cell.length_b   1.000
_cell.length_c   1.000
_cell.angle_alpha   90.00
_cell.angle_beta   90.00
_cell.angle_gamma   90.00
#
_symmetry.space_group_name_H-M   'P 1'
#
loop_
_entity.id
_entity.type
_entity.pdbx_description
1 polymer ?
#
loop_
_entity_poly.entity_id
_entity_poly.type
_entity_poly.pdbx_seq_one_letter_code
_entity_poly.pdbx_strand_id
1 'polypeptide(L)'
;MKTSIALTAVAALAAKASAACWSEKLGYKCCSSANAPVVYQDADGDWSVENNDWCGIPAATPIQSCWSEKLGYPCCKSTSAVVYQDADGDWGVENNDWCGISGDIKPIPTEIXSQVKYTHVGNPFKGHKFFINPXYTDEVDKAIAQMSDSSLIKKAEKMKEFSNAIWLDNMENMNNWLERNLKTALAEQQSGSQTVLTVFVVYDLPGRDCHALASNGELLANDADFERYKTDYIDVIAEKLAYYKSQPVVLVIEPDSLANMVTNIESTPACAKSEKYYMDGHAYLIKKLGQFPHVAMYLDIGHAFXLGWDDNREKGGKVYSKVIKSGSPGKVRGFASNVANYTPWEDPELSRGPETEWNSCPDEKRYIQAMYKDFKAAGIESVYFIDDSSRNGVKNDRFHPGEWCNQTGSGIGARPEANPVSGMDYLDAFYWVKPYGESDGTSDESAKRYDGYCGHRTAMKPAPEAGQWFQAFFEEGLKNANPPL
;
A
#
# COMPACT_ATOMS: atom_id res chain seq x y z
N MET A 1 9.33 -35.62 -24.09
CA MET A 1 9.32 -34.16 -24.19
C MET A 1 9.65 -33.51 -22.86
N LYS A 2 8.92 -33.85 -21.79
CA LYS A 2 9.11 -33.25 -20.48
C LYS A 2 10.53 -33.41 -19.91
N THR A 3 11.11 -34.58 -20.08
CA THR A 3 12.42 -34.89 -19.49
C THR A 3 13.55 -34.06 -20.07
N SER A 4 13.57 -33.90 -21.40
CA SER A 4 14.62 -33.13 -22.08
C SER A 4 14.56 -31.65 -21.74
N ILE A 5 13.34 -31.12 -21.64
CA ILE A 5 13.14 -29.71 -21.38
C ILE A 5 13.53 -29.37 -19.93
N ALA A 6 13.19 -30.27 -18.99
CA ALA A 6 13.53 -30.07 -17.58
C ALA A 6 15.06 -30.03 -17.36
N LEU A 7 15.80 -30.88 -18.07
CA LEU A 7 17.26 -30.90 -17.97
C LEU A 7 17.87 -29.59 -18.48
N THR A 8 17.32 -29.06 -19.57
CA THR A 8 17.80 -27.79 -20.13
C THR A 8 17.53 -26.65 -19.18
N ALA A 9 16.37 -26.65 -18.54
CA ALA A 9 15.98 -25.58 -17.61
C ALA A 9 16.87 -25.56 -16.37
N VAL A 10 17.23 -26.74 -15.85
CA VAL A 10 18.10 -26.83 -14.66
C VAL A 10 19.49 -26.24 -14.97
N ALA A 11 20.04 -26.56 -16.15
CA ALA A 11 21.33 -26.00 -16.55
C ALA A 11 21.26 -24.48 -16.71
N ALA A 12 20.17 -23.99 -17.25
CA ALA A 12 19.97 -22.55 -17.45
C ALA A 12 19.85 -21.80 -16.12
N LEU A 13 19.21 -22.43 -15.11
CA LEU A 13 19.10 -21.81 -13.79
C LEU A 13 20.46 -21.66 -13.12
N ALA A 14 21.32 -22.69 -13.25
CA ALA A 14 22.65 -22.61 -12.67
C ALA A 14 23.47 -21.47 -13.32
N ALA A 15 23.30 -21.25 -14.61
CA ALA A 15 23.99 -20.17 -15.30
C ALA A 15 23.45 -18.80 -14.89
N LYS A 16 22.14 -18.67 -14.63
CA LYS A 16 21.53 -17.40 -14.25
C LYS A 16 21.91 -16.96 -12.84
N ALA A 17 22.08 -17.90 -11.93
CA ALA A 17 22.43 -17.57 -10.54
C ALA A 17 23.77 -16.82 -10.47
N SER A 18 24.65 -17.03 -11.46
CA SER A 18 25.96 -16.38 -11.47
C SER A 18 25.96 -15.02 -12.18
N ALA A 19 24.88 -14.69 -12.92
CA ALA A 19 24.89 -13.53 -13.82
C ALA A 19 24.40 -12.22 -13.22
N ALA A 20 23.96 -12.24 -11.97
CA ALA A 20 23.25 -11.08 -11.41
C ALA A 20 23.94 -10.43 -10.22
N CYS A 21 25.22 -10.74 -10.01
CA CYS A 21 25.87 -10.32 -8.77
C CYS A 21 26.86 -9.18 -9.02
N TRP A 22 26.71 -8.11 -8.25
CA TRP A 22 27.55 -6.93 -8.35
C TRP A 22 29.03 -7.24 -8.06
N SER A 23 29.32 -8.25 -7.23
CA SER A 23 30.69 -8.53 -6.83
C SER A 23 31.54 -9.19 -7.91
N GLU A 24 30.90 -9.76 -8.95
CA GLU A 24 31.66 -10.41 -10.04
C GLU A 24 32.55 -9.43 -10.79
N LYS A 25 32.09 -8.20 -10.97
CA LYS A 25 32.92 -7.18 -11.63
C LYS A 25 34.14 -6.77 -10.79
N LEU A 26 34.10 -7.11 -9.49
CA LEU A 26 35.24 -6.89 -8.58
C LEU A 26 36.09 -8.14 -8.43
N GLY A 27 35.78 -9.20 -9.13
CA GLY A 27 36.56 -10.43 -9.09
C GLY A 27 36.16 -11.44 -8.02
N TYR A 28 35.02 -11.23 -7.40
CA TYR A 28 34.52 -12.11 -6.34
C TYR A 28 33.22 -12.79 -6.78
N LYS A 29 33.06 -14.03 -6.35
CA LYS A 29 31.86 -14.80 -6.70
C LYS A 29 30.63 -14.25 -5.95
N CYS A 30 29.44 -14.60 -6.42
CA CYS A 30 28.21 -14.38 -5.68
C CYS A 30 28.09 -15.37 -4.53
N CYS A 31 27.55 -14.93 -3.41
CA CYS A 31 27.13 -15.84 -2.39
C CYS A 31 25.99 -16.71 -2.93
N SER A 32 25.87 -17.91 -2.41
CA SER A 32 24.86 -18.85 -2.89
C SER A 32 23.43 -18.45 -2.48
N SER A 33 23.30 -17.51 -1.55
CA SER A 33 22.01 -17.06 -1.05
C SER A 33 22.01 -15.56 -0.83
N ALA A 34 20.92 -14.90 -1.20
CA ALA A 34 20.70 -13.51 -0.87
C ALA A 34 20.48 -13.28 0.63
N ASN A 35 20.25 -14.36 1.36
CA ASN A 35 20.08 -14.32 2.81
C ASN A 35 21.34 -14.71 3.57
N ALA A 36 22.49 -14.75 2.91
CA ALA A 36 23.76 -15.06 3.57
C ALA A 36 24.01 -14.03 4.68
N PRO A 37 24.59 -14.44 5.82
CA PRO A 37 24.86 -13.48 6.89
C PRO A 37 25.87 -12.44 6.45
N VAL A 38 25.59 -11.17 6.75
CA VAL A 38 26.49 -10.08 6.39
C VAL A 38 27.68 -10.10 7.35
N VAL A 39 28.86 -10.33 6.78
CA VAL A 39 30.12 -10.35 7.55
C VAL A 39 30.82 -9.00 7.44
N TYR A 40 30.65 -8.31 6.33
CA TYR A 40 31.28 -7.01 6.07
C TYR A 40 30.42 -6.21 5.11
N GLN A 41 30.47 -4.90 5.22
CA GLN A 41 29.69 -4.02 4.38
C GLN A 41 30.55 -2.85 3.93
N ASP A 42 30.48 -2.51 2.65
CA ASP A 42 31.20 -1.35 2.11
C ASP A 42 30.34 -0.64 1.06
N ALA A 43 30.94 0.27 0.34
CA ALA A 43 30.24 1.08 -0.67
C ALA A 43 29.75 0.25 -1.86
N ASP A 44 30.32 -0.92 -2.09
CA ASP A 44 29.91 -1.76 -3.20
C ASP A 44 28.75 -2.70 -2.83
N GLY A 45 28.62 -3.04 -1.54
CA GLY A 45 27.51 -3.87 -1.11
C GLY A 45 27.80 -4.66 0.16
N ASP A 46 26.97 -5.67 0.39
CA ASP A 46 27.07 -6.56 1.54
C ASP A 46 27.86 -7.80 1.19
N TRP A 47 28.81 -8.15 2.04
CA TRP A 47 29.72 -9.26 1.83
C TRP A 47 29.49 -10.39 2.84
N SER A 48 29.69 -11.60 2.40
CA SER A 48 29.71 -12.77 3.28
C SER A 48 30.94 -13.63 2.96
N VAL A 49 31.07 -14.73 3.66
CA VAL A 49 32.14 -15.70 3.45
C VAL A 49 31.51 -17.09 3.30
N GLU A 50 31.81 -17.76 2.19
CA GLU A 50 31.37 -19.14 1.94
C GLU A 50 32.59 -19.97 1.55
N ASN A 51 32.76 -21.10 2.22
CA ASN A 51 33.88 -22.01 1.94
C ASN A 51 35.24 -21.29 2.02
N ASN A 52 35.35 -20.40 3.03
CA ASN A 52 36.54 -19.59 3.32
C ASN A 52 36.89 -18.58 2.24
N ASP A 53 35.98 -18.29 1.33
CA ASP A 53 36.17 -17.26 0.30
C ASP A 53 35.14 -16.16 0.44
N TRP A 54 35.54 -14.94 0.16
CA TRP A 54 34.62 -13.81 0.14
C TRP A 54 33.64 -13.95 -1.01
N CYS A 55 32.40 -13.56 -0.78
CA CYS A 55 31.38 -13.51 -1.81
C CYS A 55 30.49 -12.30 -1.60
N GLY A 56 30.00 -11.72 -2.67
CA GLY A 56 29.03 -10.62 -2.60
C GLY A 56 27.64 -11.17 -2.43
N ILE A 57 26.91 -10.65 -1.44
CA ILE A 57 25.52 -11.06 -1.25
C ILE A 57 24.70 -10.42 -2.38
N PRO A 58 24.06 -11.21 -3.25
CA PRO A 58 23.28 -10.63 -4.34
C PRO A 58 22.13 -9.81 -3.80
N ALA A 59 21.82 -8.72 -4.50
CA ALA A 59 20.63 -7.94 -4.17
C ALA A 59 19.44 -8.91 -4.15
N ALA A 60 18.65 -8.83 -3.09
CA ALA A 60 17.47 -9.69 -3.00
C ALA A 60 16.61 -9.44 -4.23
N THR A 61 16.48 -10.44 -5.09
CA THR A 61 15.53 -10.38 -6.18
C THR A 61 14.16 -10.27 -5.54
N PRO A 62 13.34 -9.32 -5.99
CA PRO A 62 11.99 -9.25 -5.45
C PRO A 62 11.34 -10.63 -5.59
N ILE A 63 11.01 -11.23 -4.47
CA ILE A 63 10.41 -12.55 -4.48
C ILE A 63 8.94 -12.39 -4.85
N GLN A 64 8.63 -12.55 -6.11
CA GLN A 64 7.28 -12.83 -6.50
C GLN A 64 7.10 -14.29 -6.13
N SER A 65 6.57 -14.53 -4.94
CA SER A 65 6.38 -15.90 -4.52
C SER A 65 5.28 -16.54 -5.35
N CYS A 66 5.66 -17.35 -6.27
CA CYS A 66 4.73 -18.18 -6.99
C CYS A 66 5.11 -19.66 -6.74
N TRP A 67 4.19 -20.54 -7.09
CA TRP A 67 4.32 -21.95 -6.78
C TRP A 67 5.61 -22.58 -7.34
N SER A 68 6.14 -22.05 -8.45
CA SER A 68 7.28 -22.65 -9.12
C SER A 68 8.62 -22.40 -8.43
N GLU A 69 8.69 -21.37 -7.57
CA GLU A 69 9.96 -21.05 -6.90
C GLU A 69 10.43 -22.15 -5.98
N LYS A 70 9.49 -22.81 -5.31
CA LYS A 70 9.85 -23.94 -4.44
C LYS A 70 10.40 -25.12 -5.23
N LEU A 71 10.18 -25.13 -6.55
CA LEU A 71 10.71 -26.14 -7.45
C LEU A 71 11.99 -25.66 -8.15
N GLY A 72 12.47 -24.46 -7.82
CA GLY A 72 13.69 -23.91 -8.38
C GLY A 72 13.52 -23.14 -9.69
N TYR A 73 12.31 -22.78 -10.04
CA TYR A 73 12.04 -22.05 -11.30
C TYR A 73 11.45 -20.66 -10.99
N PRO A 74 11.81 -19.65 -11.81
CA PRO A 74 11.27 -18.31 -11.57
C PRO A 74 9.78 -18.23 -11.89
N CYS A 75 9.13 -17.20 -11.38
CA CYS A 75 7.79 -16.84 -11.83
C CYS A 75 7.85 -16.23 -13.21
N CYS A 76 6.85 -16.52 -14.04
CA CYS A 76 6.72 -15.79 -15.31
C CYS A 76 6.43 -14.33 -15.02
N LYS A 77 7.10 -13.45 -15.75
CA LYS A 77 6.96 -12.01 -15.55
C LYS A 77 6.03 -11.37 -16.57
N SER A 78 5.96 -11.93 -17.75
CA SER A 78 5.21 -11.32 -18.85
C SER A 78 4.32 -12.28 -19.61
N THR A 79 4.62 -13.58 -19.63
CA THR A 79 3.83 -14.51 -20.44
C THR A 79 2.69 -15.13 -19.61
N SER A 80 1.53 -15.28 -20.25
CA SER A 80 0.45 -16.11 -19.75
C SER A 80 0.20 -17.30 -20.68
N ALA A 81 1.04 -17.46 -21.69
CA ALA A 81 0.91 -18.58 -22.64
C ALA A 81 1.36 -19.87 -21.96
N VAL A 82 0.44 -20.79 -21.79
CA VAL A 82 0.74 -22.08 -21.16
C VAL A 82 1.38 -22.98 -22.22
N VAL A 83 2.65 -23.33 -21.95
CA VAL A 83 3.42 -24.21 -22.85
C VAL A 83 3.30 -25.66 -22.38
N TYR A 84 3.16 -25.83 -21.05
CA TYR A 84 3.08 -27.15 -20.45
C TYR A 84 2.29 -27.04 -19.13
N GLN A 85 1.58 -28.10 -18.80
CA GLN A 85 0.76 -28.14 -17.58
C GLN A 85 1.01 -29.47 -16.87
N ASP A 86 1.20 -29.40 -15.55
CA ASP A 86 1.34 -30.63 -14.74
C ASP A 86 0.64 -30.44 -13.40
N ALA A 87 0.89 -31.36 -12.49
CA ALA A 87 0.23 -31.36 -11.18
C ALA A 87 0.65 -30.16 -10.30
N ASP A 88 1.77 -29.53 -10.62
CA ASP A 88 2.25 -28.37 -9.85
C ASP A 88 1.66 -27.07 -10.37
N GLY A 89 1.31 -27.01 -11.66
CA GLY A 89 0.70 -25.80 -12.21
C GLY A 89 0.93 -25.64 -13.70
N ASP A 90 0.70 -24.41 -14.15
CA ASP A 90 0.87 -24.03 -15.55
C ASP A 90 2.26 -23.44 -15.79
N TRP A 91 2.93 -23.92 -16.80
CA TRP A 91 4.30 -23.50 -17.14
C TRP A 91 4.33 -22.67 -18.41
N GLY A 92 5.13 -21.61 -18.37
CA GLY A 92 5.43 -20.79 -19.54
C GLY A 92 6.91 -20.80 -19.82
N VAL A 93 7.29 -20.09 -20.88
CA VAL A 93 8.71 -19.93 -21.25
C VAL A 93 8.97 -18.45 -21.53
N GLU A 94 9.97 -17.89 -20.86
CA GLU A 94 10.42 -16.52 -21.10
C GLU A 94 11.93 -16.55 -21.29
N ASN A 95 12.40 -15.90 -22.37
CA ASN A 95 13.83 -15.83 -22.66
C ASN A 95 14.48 -17.22 -22.71
N ASN A 96 13.73 -18.19 -23.26
CA ASN A 96 14.14 -19.58 -23.40
C ASN A 96 14.28 -20.34 -22.08
N ASP A 97 13.74 -19.81 -21.00
CA ASP A 97 13.75 -20.48 -19.70
C ASP A 97 12.33 -20.77 -19.22
N TRP A 98 12.18 -21.85 -18.51
CA TRP A 98 10.90 -22.22 -17.91
C TRP A 98 10.56 -21.31 -16.74
N CYS A 99 9.29 -20.97 -16.61
CA CYS A 99 8.78 -20.18 -15.49
C CYS A 99 7.39 -20.67 -15.13
N GLY A 100 7.02 -20.47 -13.87
CA GLY A 100 5.68 -20.83 -13.43
C GLY A 100 4.71 -19.68 -13.70
N ILE A 101 3.59 -20.01 -14.34
CA ILE A 101 2.51 -19.03 -14.54
C ILE A 101 1.68 -19.03 -13.27
N SER A 102 1.61 -17.88 -12.62
CA SER A 102 0.84 -17.74 -11.39
C SER A 102 -0.46 -17.01 -11.68
N GLY A 103 -1.55 -17.55 -11.21
CA GLY A 103 -2.84 -16.86 -11.32
C GLY A 103 -2.89 -15.60 -10.50
N ASP A 104 -1.99 -15.50 -9.53
CA ASP A 104 -1.92 -14.34 -8.63
C ASP A 104 -1.36 -13.11 -9.33
N ILE A 105 -0.59 -13.32 -10.39
CA ILE A 105 0.15 -12.23 -11.05
C ILE A 105 -0.17 -12.23 -12.53
N LYS A 106 -0.93 -11.26 -12.96
CA LYS A 106 -1.21 -11.11 -14.39
C LYS A 106 0.07 -10.70 -15.12
N PRO A 107 0.34 -11.28 -16.28
CA PRO A 107 1.55 -10.90 -17.04
C PRO A 107 1.56 -9.41 -17.36
N ILE A 108 2.75 -8.83 -17.29
CA ILE A 108 2.94 -7.43 -17.66
C ILE A 108 2.88 -7.35 -19.19
N PRO A 109 2.03 -6.49 -19.75
CA PRO A 109 1.99 -6.35 -21.22
C PRO A 109 3.36 -5.99 -21.77
N THR A 110 3.72 -6.59 -22.89
CA THR A 110 5.03 -6.39 -23.48
C THR A 110 5.10 -5.16 -24.39
N GLU A 111 3.96 -4.68 -24.88
CA GLU A 111 3.91 -3.54 -25.79
C GLU A 111 3.07 -2.42 -25.21
N ILE A 112 3.56 -1.23 -25.36
CA ILE A 112 2.85 -0.04 -24.95
C ILE A 112 2.79 0.88 -26.16
N UNK A 113 1.65 1.13 -26.59
CA UNK A 113 1.41 1.98 -27.66
C UNK A 113 1.82 3.34 -27.27
N SER A 114 1.82 4.07 -28.19
CA SER A 114 2.20 5.44 -27.91
C SER A 114 1.30 6.08 -26.87
N GLN A 115 1.85 6.88 -26.04
CA GLN A 115 1.15 7.51 -24.92
C GLN A 115 0.95 8.99 -25.16
N VAL A 116 -0.29 9.45 -24.93
CA VAL A 116 -0.63 10.88 -24.90
C VAL A 116 -0.72 11.28 -23.43
N LYS A 117 -0.04 12.34 -23.07
CA LYS A 117 -0.01 12.83 -21.70
C LYS A 117 -1.43 13.10 -21.18
N TYR A 118 -1.75 12.58 -20.00
CA TYR A 118 -3.04 12.83 -19.34
C TYR A 118 -2.88 13.96 -18.32
N THR A 119 -3.87 14.83 -18.25
CA THR A 119 -3.90 15.89 -17.24
C THR A 119 -5.23 15.80 -16.49
N HIS A 120 -5.14 15.66 -15.17
CA HIS A 120 -6.33 15.68 -14.32
C HIS A 120 -7.01 17.04 -14.42
N VAL A 121 -8.33 17.04 -14.57
CA VAL A 121 -9.14 18.26 -14.55
C VAL A 121 -10.28 18.01 -13.57
N GLY A 122 -10.37 18.84 -12.53
CA GLY A 122 -11.40 18.67 -11.51
C GLY A 122 -11.15 17.44 -10.65
N ASN A 123 -12.22 16.77 -10.26
CA ASN A 123 -12.17 15.60 -9.39
C ASN A 123 -11.40 14.45 -10.05
N PRO A 124 -10.26 14.04 -9.48
CA PRO A 124 -9.42 13.00 -10.11
C PRO A 124 -10.07 11.63 -10.22
N PHE A 125 -11.15 11.37 -9.51
CA PHE A 125 -11.83 10.08 -9.54
C PHE A 125 -12.94 10.03 -10.58
N LYS A 126 -13.41 11.19 -11.03
CA LYS A 126 -14.59 11.26 -11.88
C LYS A 126 -14.25 10.90 -13.32
N GLY A 127 -15.09 10.08 -13.94
CA GLY A 127 -14.98 9.80 -15.36
C GLY A 127 -14.05 8.66 -15.73
N HIS A 128 -13.55 7.93 -14.75
CA HIS A 128 -12.63 6.81 -14.98
C HIS A 128 -13.25 5.49 -14.59
N LYS A 129 -12.76 4.43 -15.22
CA LYS A 129 -12.93 3.08 -14.68
C LYS A 129 -11.86 2.92 -13.59
N PHE A 130 -12.26 2.41 -12.42
CA PHE A 130 -11.30 2.19 -11.34
C PHE A 130 -10.60 0.85 -11.56
N PHE A 131 -9.28 0.88 -11.54
CA PHE A 131 -8.47 -0.31 -11.78
C PHE A 131 -8.68 -1.34 -10.66
N ILE A 132 -8.91 -2.59 -11.03
CA ILE A 132 -9.09 -3.67 -10.06
C ILE A 132 -7.78 -4.42 -9.92
N ASN A 133 -7.24 -4.43 -8.69
CA ASN A 133 -5.94 -5.01 -8.38
C ASN A 133 -6.01 -6.54 -8.47
N PRO A 134 -5.31 -7.16 -9.42
CA PRO A 134 -5.31 -8.62 -9.50
C PRO A 134 -4.87 -9.35 -8.23
N UNK A 135 -4.07 -8.79 -7.58
CA UNK A 135 -3.64 -9.34 -6.41
C UNK A 135 -4.69 -9.55 -5.46
N TYR A 136 -5.48 -8.55 -5.36
CA TYR A 136 -6.59 -8.65 -4.43
C TYR A 136 -7.64 -9.67 -4.88
N THR A 137 -7.98 -9.67 -6.18
CA THR A 137 -8.96 -10.65 -6.66
C THR A 137 -8.46 -12.08 -6.44
N ASP A 138 -7.17 -12.29 -6.52
CA ASP A 138 -6.60 -13.61 -6.24
C ASP A 138 -6.71 -13.95 -4.75
N GLU A 139 -6.46 -13.00 -3.86
CA GLU A 139 -6.66 -13.22 -2.42
C GLU A 139 -8.11 -13.62 -2.15
N VAL A 140 -9.06 -12.95 -2.81
CA VAL A 140 -10.48 -13.27 -2.64
C VAL A 140 -10.78 -14.66 -3.17
N ASP A 141 -10.24 -15.04 -4.32
CA ASP A 141 -10.46 -16.40 -4.85
C ASP A 141 -9.94 -17.45 -3.89
N LYS A 142 -8.76 -17.23 -3.29
CA LYS A 142 -8.21 -18.15 -2.30
C LYS A 142 -9.08 -18.20 -1.05
N ALA A 143 -9.64 -17.05 -0.66
CA ALA A 143 -10.56 -16.99 0.47
C ALA A 143 -11.82 -17.81 0.20
N ILE A 144 -12.39 -17.65 -1.00
CA ILE A 144 -13.59 -18.38 -1.40
C ILE A 144 -13.35 -19.88 -1.35
N ALA A 145 -12.16 -20.33 -1.74
CA ALA A 145 -11.80 -21.76 -1.72
C ALA A 145 -11.87 -22.35 -0.32
N GLN A 146 -11.78 -21.52 0.72
CA GLN A 146 -11.88 -21.95 2.13
C GLN A 146 -13.27 -21.85 2.69
N MET A 147 -14.25 -21.36 1.92
CA MET A 147 -15.58 -21.05 2.43
C MET A 147 -16.58 -22.12 1.98
N SER A 148 -17.60 -22.33 2.82
CA SER A 148 -18.66 -23.29 2.52
C SER A 148 -20.06 -22.67 2.47
N ASP A 149 -20.27 -21.52 3.11
CA ASP A 149 -21.56 -20.84 3.14
C ASP A 149 -21.83 -20.18 1.78
N SER A 150 -22.80 -20.67 1.04
CA SER A 150 -23.05 -20.19 -0.33
C SER A 150 -23.45 -18.72 -0.39
N SER A 151 -24.18 -18.23 0.61
CA SER A 151 -24.56 -16.80 0.62
C SER A 151 -23.35 -15.91 0.85
N LEU A 152 -22.43 -16.35 1.71
CA LEU A 152 -21.21 -15.61 1.98
C LEU A 152 -20.27 -15.64 0.77
N ILE A 153 -20.21 -16.78 0.07
CA ILE A 153 -19.41 -16.91 -1.16
C ILE A 153 -19.91 -15.92 -2.22
N LYS A 154 -21.21 -15.75 -2.35
CA LYS A 154 -21.76 -14.78 -3.31
C LYS A 154 -21.30 -13.36 -2.97
N LYS A 155 -21.28 -13.01 -1.69
CA LYS A 155 -20.79 -11.69 -1.25
C LYS A 155 -19.30 -11.54 -1.54
N ALA A 156 -18.52 -12.60 -1.30
CA ALA A 156 -17.08 -12.57 -1.59
C ALA A 156 -16.84 -12.38 -3.09
N GLU A 157 -17.63 -13.06 -3.95
CA GLU A 157 -17.49 -12.87 -5.39
C GLU A 157 -17.66 -11.41 -5.79
N LYS A 158 -18.59 -10.70 -5.15
CA LYS A 158 -18.82 -9.29 -5.46
C LYS A 158 -17.60 -8.41 -5.10
N MET A 159 -16.83 -8.82 -4.10
CA MET A 159 -15.64 -8.06 -3.71
C MET A 159 -14.64 -7.90 -4.86
N LYS A 160 -14.64 -8.84 -5.80
CA LYS A 160 -13.74 -8.79 -6.95
C LYS A 160 -14.14 -7.72 -7.98
N GLU A 161 -15.29 -7.11 -7.81
CA GLU A 161 -15.78 -6.07 -8.73
C GLU A 161 -15.35 -4.66 -8.30
N PHE A 162 -14.73 -4.52 -7.14
CA PHE A 162 -14.41 -3.20 -6.59
C PHE A 162 -12.91 -2.98 -6.47
N SER A 163 -12.53 -1.74 -6.66
CA SER A 163 -11.13 -1.33 -6.69
C SER A 163 -10.59 -1.06 -5.27
N ASN A 164 -9.33 -1.44 -5.05
CA ASN A 164 -8.59 -1.12 -3.83
C ASN A 164 -7.29 -0.44 -4.20
N ALA A 165 -6.76 0.35 -3.29
CA ALA A 165 -5.43 0.93 -3.47
C ALA A 165 -4.36 -0.17 -3.39
N ILE A 166 -3.25 0.09 -4.05
CA ILE A 166 -2.09 -0.79 -4.09
C ILE A 166 -1.01 -0.16 -3.21
N TRP A 167 -0.62 -0.87 -2.15
CA TRP A 167 0.31 -0.32 -1.16
C TRP A 167 1.75 -0.58 -1.57
N LEU A 168 2.52 0.50 -1.66
CA LEU A 168 3.96 0.44 -1.93
C LEU A 168 4.66 0.60 -0.57
N ASP A 169 4.50 -0.40 0.29
CA ASP A 169 4.83 -0.27 1.70
C ASP A 169 6.27 -0.68 2.05
N ASN A 170 7.07 -0.92 1.06
CA ASN A 170 8.52 -1.07 1.17
C ASN A 170 9.09 -1.06 -0.23
N MET A 171 10.43 -1.03 -0.33
CA MET A 171 11.08 -0.95 -1.64
C MET A 171 10.81 -2.19 -2.48
N GLU A 172 10.78 -3.35 -1.86
CA GLU A 172 10.50 -4.59 -2.59
C GLU A 172 9.11 -4.56 -3.21
N ASN A 173 8.09 -4.19 -2.43
CA ASN A 173 6.72 -4.12 -2.93
C ASN A 173 6.56 -3.01 -3.95
N MET A 174 7.24 -1.88 -3.78
CA MET A 174 7.22 -0.82 -4.77
C MET A 174 7.76 -1.33 -6.11
N ASN A 175 8.89 -2.03 -6.07
CA ASN A 175 9.49 -2.58 -7.30
C ASN A 175 8.64 -3.68 -7.91
N ASN A 176 7.97 -4.49 -7.10
CA ASN A 176 7.11 -5.57 -7.61
C ASN A 176 5.80 -5.06 -8.20
N TRP A 177 5.19 -4.05 -7.58
CA TRP A 177 3.79 -3.73 -7.85
C TRP A 177 3.54 -2.46 -8.65
N LEU A 178 4.44 -1.46 -8.58
CA LEU A 178 4.13 -0.18 -9.20
C LEU A 178 4.07 -0.29 -10.72
N GLU A 179 5.17 -0.66 -11.35
CA GLU A 179 5.20 -0.70 -12.81
C GLU A 179 4.28 -1.76 -13.38
N ARG A 180 4.22 -2.93 -12.73
CA ARG A 180 3.34 -4.00 -13.16
C ARG A 180 1.89 -3.52 -13.29
N ASN A 181 1.41 -2.82 -12.27
CA ASN A 181 0.03 -2.38 -12.27
C ASN A 181 -0.21 -1.17 -13.17
N LEU A 182 0.76 -0.26 -13.27
CA LEU A 182 0.67 0.83 -14.25
C LEU A 182 0.57 0.28 -15.67
N LYS A 183 1.40 -0.69 -15.99
CA LYS A 183 1.44 -1.28 -17.33
C LYS A 183 0.13 -2.02 -17.64
N THR A 184 -0.37 -2.78 -16.68
CA THR A 184 -1.61 -3.52 -16.85
C THR A 184 -2.80 -2.57 -17.03
N ALA A 185 -2.86 -1.52 -16.20
CA ALA A 185 -3.92 -0.52 -16.31
C ALA A 185 -3.84 0.22 -17.65
N LEU A 186 -2.63 0.56 -18.10
CA LEU A 186 -2.47 1.24 -19.38
C LEU A 186 -2.92 0.36 -20.54
N ALA A 187 -2.57 -0.92 -20.52
CA ALA A 187 -3.02 -1.85 -21.56
C ALA A 187 -4.55 -1.96 -21.58
N GLU A 188 -5.15 -2.02 -20.40
CA GLU A 188 -6.60 -2.04 -20.29
C GLU A 188 -7.22 -0.77 -20.87
N GLN A 189 -6.62 0.39 -20.56
CA GLN A 189 -7.05 1.67 -21.07
C GLN A 189 -6.95 1.76 -22.59
N GLN A 190 -5.83 1.29 -23.14
CA GLN A 190 -5.57 1.37 -24.58
C GLN A 190 -6.44 0.41 -25.38
N SER A 191 -6.84 -0.71 -24.80
CA SER A 191 -7.71 -1.68 -25.47
C SER A 191 -9.21 -1.40 -25.24
N GLY A 192 -9.52 -0.48 -24.33
CA GLY A 192 -10.89 -0.16 -23.97
C GLY A 192 -11.33 1.21 -24.49
N SER A 193 -12.46 1.67 -23.99
CA SER A 193 -13.05 2.95 -24.39
C SER A 193 -12.98 4.01 -23.32
N GLN A 194 -12.31 3.73 -22.20
CA GLN A 194 -12.35 4.59 -21.01
C GLN A 194 -10.98 4.62 -20.34
N THR A 195 -10.62 5.79 -19.80
CA THR A 195 -9.41 5.88 -18.99
C THR A 195 -9.55 5.02 -17.73
N VAL A 196 -8.43 4.50 -17.26
CA VAL A 196 -8.39 3.59 -16.10
C VAL A 196 -7.56 4.26 -15.01
N LEU A 197 -8.16 4.46 -13.84
CA LEU A 197 -7.48 5.13 -12.72
C LEU A 197 -6.85 4.10 -11.81
N THR A 198 -5.55 4.29 -11.50
CA THR A 198 -4.87 3.49 -10.47
C THR A 198 -4.66 4.35 -9.22
N VAL A 199 -4.77 3.72 -8.06
CA VAL A 199 -4.53 4.37 -6.77
C VAL A 199 -3.42 3.61 -6.04
N PHE A 200 -2.35 4.31 -5.69
CA PHE A 200 -1.23 3.72 -4.94
C PHE A 200 -1.06 4.44 -3.61
N VAL A 201 -0.65 3.69 -2.60
CA VAL A 201 -0.28 4.27 -1.31
C VAL A 201 1.23 4.31 -1.21
N VAL A 202 1.78 5.50 -1.03
CA VAL A 202 3.21 5.72 -0.81
C VAL A 202 3.42 5.64 0.70
N TYR A 203 4.23 4.67 1.17
CA TYR A 203 4.25 4.34 2.59
C TYR A 203 5.58 3.69 2.99
N ASP A 204 6.64 4.52 3.06
CA ASP A 204 7.96 3.98 3.46
C ASP A 204 8.87 5.01 4.12
N LEU A 205 8.29 6.03 4.74
CA LEU A 205 9.10 7.09 5.41
C LEU A 205 10.06 6.49 6.45
N PRO A 206 11.24 7.07 6.59
CA PRO A 206 12.14 6.69 7.70
C PRO A 206 11.45 6.87 9.04
N GLY A 207 11.52 5.84 9.87
CA GLY A 207 10.82 5.84 11.16
C GLY A 207 9.32 5.71 11.04
N ARG A 208 8.85 5.13 9.94
CA ARG A 208 7.43 5.00 9.62
C ARG A 208 6.63 4.41 10.77
N ASP A 209 5.44 4.96 10.97
CA ASP A 209 4.47 4.54 11.96
C ASP A 209 5.11 4.53 13.34
N CYS A 210 5.64 5.65 13.70
CA CYS A 210 6.43 5.83 14.92
C CYS A 210 5.67 5.50 16.20
N HIS A 211 4.34 5.43 16.12
CA HIS A 211 3.47 5.15 17.27
C HIS A 211 3.00 3.69 17.34
N ALA A 212 3.16 2.91 16.27
CA ALA A 212 2.63 1.52 16.21
C ALA A 212 3.70 0.54 15.75
N LEU A 213 4.05 -0.41 16.63
CA LEU A 213 5.10 -1.40 16.35
C LEU A 213 4.74 -2.34 15.20
N ALA A 214 3.48 -2.75 15.11
CA ALA A 214 3.05 -3.74 14.12
C ALA A 214 3.30 -3.32 12.68
N SER A 215 3.29 -2.01 12.42
CA SER A 215 3.40 -1.49 11.05
C SER A 215 4.63 -0.61 10.84
N ASN A 216 5.61 -0.63 11.76
CA ASN A 216 6.83 0.16 11.55
C ASN A 216 7.57 -0.35 10.31
N GLY A 217 8.35 0.55 9.71
CA GLY A 217 8.90 0.30 8.37
C GLY A 217 10.32 -0.21 8.33
N GLU A 218 10.81 -0.35 7.10
CA GLU A 218 12.17 -0.87 6.86
C GLU A 218 13.25 0.19 7.04
N LEU A 219 12.91 1.46 6.95
CA LEU A 219 13.89 2.55 7.05
C LEU A 219 13.87 3.17 8.44
N LEU A 220 15.05 3.36 8.99
CA LEU A 220 15.20 3.97 10.31
C LEU A 220 15.24 5.50 10.20
N ALA A 221 14.95 6.16 11.32
CA ALA A 221 14.97 7.63 11.37
C ALA A 221 16.41 8.13 11.48
N ASN A 222 17.14 8.09 10.38
CA ASN A 222 18.52 8.57 10.29
C ASN A 222 18.79 9.09 8.88
N ASP A 223 19.90 9.84 8.74
CA ASP A 223 20.22 10.49 7.47
C ASP A 223 20.52 9.51 6.35
N ALA A 224 21.17 8.39 6.65
CA ALA A 224 21.50 7.39 5.62
C ALA A 224 20.24 6.77 5.05
N ASP A 225 19.29 6.38 5.91
CA ASP A 225 18.04 5.81 5.46
C ASP A 225 17.15 6.84 4.77
N PHE A 226 17.24 8.11 5.18
CA PHE A 226 16.52 9.16 4.47
C PHE A 226 17.04 9.30 3.04
N GLU A 227 18.35 9.17 2.85
CA GLU A 227 18.95 9.21 1.51
C GLU A 227 18.40 8.06 0.65
N ARG A 228 18.27 6.87 1.24
CA ARG A 228 17.66 5.71 0.55
C ARG A 228 16.20 5.96 0.20
N TYR A 229 15.45 6.59 1.11
CA TYR A 229 14.06 6.95 0.85
C TYR A 229 13.96 7.82 -0.41
N LYS A 230 14.85 8.78 -0.54
CA LYS A 230 14.84 9.69 -1.69
C LYS A 230 15.26 8.98 -2.98
N THR A 231 16.41 8.31 -2.96
CA THR A 231 17.01 7.79 -4.21
C THR A 231 16.45 6.44 -4.63
N ASP A 232 16.18 5.55 -3.65
CA ASP A 232 15.80 4.17 -3.96
C ASP A 232 14.30 3.96 -3.91
N TYR A 233 13.54 4.94 -3.44
CA TYR A 233 12.09 4.81 -3.32
C TYR A 233 11.38 5.93 -4.09
N ILE A 234 11.44 7.18 -3.63
CA ILE A 234 10.68 8.27 -4.26
C ILE A 234 11.16 8.53 -5.69
N ASP A 235 12.48 8.55 -5.94
CA ASP A 235 13.00 8.81 -7.29
C ASP A 235 12.59 7.69 -8.26
N VAL A 236 12.55 6.44 -7.78
CA VAL A 236 12.12 5.32 -8.62
C VAL A 236 10.64 5.46 -8.97
N ILE A 237 9.82 5.81 -7.98
CA ILE A 237 8.39 6.05 -8.22
C ILE A 237 8.22 7.17 -9.25
N ALA A 238 8.96 8.26 -9.10
CA ALA A 238 8.88 9.39 -10.04
C ALA A 238 9.25 8.97 -11.45
N GLU A 239 10.29 8.14 -11.59
CA GLU A 239 10.73 7.66 -12.91
C GLU A 239 9.61 6.86 -13.59
N LYS A 240 8.97 5.95 -12.85
CA LYS A 240 7.89 5.15 -13.41
C LYS A 240 6.68 6.01 -13.77
N LEU A 241 6.32 6.94 -12.89
CA LEU A 241 5.19 7.84 -13.17
C LEU A 241 5.47 8.71 -14.40
N ALA A 242 6.70 9.19 -14.56
CA ALA A 242 7.07 9.97 -15.74
C ALA A 242 6.89 9.16 -17.03
N TYR A 243 7.23 7.88 -16.98
CA TYR A 243 7.11 7.02 -18.16
C TYR A 243 5.64 6.74 -18.52
N TYR A 244 4.79 6.49 -17.52
CA TYR A 244 3.37 6.14 -17.73
C TYR A 244 2.48 7.37 -17.72
N LYS A 245 2.83 8.35 -18.52
CA LYS A 245 2.23 9.69 -18.51
C LYS A 245 0.79 9.75 -19.00
N SER A 246 0.30 8.74 -19.69
CA SER A 246 -1.10 8.72 -20.15
C SER A 246 -2.04 8.06 -19.14
N GLN A 247 -1.49 7.50 -18.06
CA GLN A 247 -2.24 6.74 -17.07
C GLN A 247 -2.66 7.66 -15.92
N PRO A 248 -3.96 7.94 -15.71
CA PRO A 248 -4.34 8.73 -14.54
C PRO A 248 -4.03 7.97 -13.25
N VAL A 249 -3.42 8.65 -12.31
CA VAL A 249 -2.95 8.07 -11.05
C VAL A 249 -3.40 8.94 -9.89
N VAL A 250 -3.79 8.28 -8.80
CA VAL A 250 -3.96 8.94 -7.50
C VAL A 250 -2.94 8.33 -6.54
N LEU A 251 -2.29 9.18 -5.75
CA LEU A 251 -1.39 8.74 -4.70
C LEU A 251 -1.96 9.14 -3.34
N VAL A 252 -2.01 8.17 -2.44
CA VAL A 252 -2.30 8.41 -1.02
C VAL A 252 -0.95 8.43 -0.31
N ILE A 253 -0.68 9.50 0.40
CA ILE A 253 0.68 9.82 0.83
C ILE A 253 0.87 9.55 2.31
N GLU A 254 1.75 8.62 2.61
CA GLU A 254 2.38 8.37 3.89
C GLU A 254 1.40 8.35 5.06
N PRO A 255 0.52 7.35 5.10
CA PRO A 255 -0.38 7.17 6.24
C PRO A 255 0.36 7.15 7.58
N ASP A 256 -0.28 7.68 8.61
CA ASP A 256 0.22 7.67 9.98
C ASP A 256 1.56 8.40 10.14
N SER A 257 1.74 9.48 9.41
CA SER A 257 2.97 10.27 9.50
C SER A 257 2.71 11.66 10.10
N LEU A 258 2.19 12.58 9.31
CA LEU A 258 2.02 13.96 9.76
C LEU A 258 1.03 14.07 10.93
N ALA A 259 0.02 13.23 10.99
CA ALA A 259 -0.91 13.24 12.13
C ALA A 259 -0.17 12.93 13.44
N ASN A 260 0.84 12.05 13.39
CA ASN A 260 1.66 11.78 14.57
C ASN A 260 2.52 12.99 14.96
N MET A 261 2.85 13.84 14.01
CA MET A 261 3.57 15.08 14.34
C MET A 261 2.67 16.06 15.10
N VAL A 262 1.36 15.98 14.85
CA VAL A 262 0.41 16.81 15.59
C VAL A 262 0.21 16.31 17.02
N THR A 263 0.09 15.00 17.21
CA THR A 263 -0.37 14.44 18.49
C THR A 263 0.66 13.70 19.32
N ASN A 264 1.72 13.16 18.71
CA ASN A 264 2.58 12.19 19.41
C ASN A 264 4.04 12.60 19.58
N ILE A 265 4.43 13.81 19.17
CA ILE A 265 5.83 14.26 19.30
C ILE A 265 6.24 14.28 20.77
N GLU A 266 5.38 14.82 21.66
CA GLU A 266 5.74 15.00 23.05
C GLU A 266 5.66 13.71 23.85
N SER A 267 4.80 12.79 23.44
CA SER A 267 4.52 11.58 24.24
C SER A 267 5.26 10.34 23.76
N THR A 268 5.77 10.34 22.53
CA THR A 268 6.40 9.15 21.94
C THR A 268 7.78 9.52 21.41
N PRO A 269 8.86 9.09 22.09
CA PRO A 269 10.22 9.46 21.66
C PRO A 269 10.54 9.08 20.21
N ALA A 270 10.02 7.95 19.73
CA ALA A 270 10.23 7.55 18.33
C ALA A 270 9.63 8.58 17.37
N CYS A 271 8.48 9.17 17.72
CA CYS A 271 7.86 10.19 16.87
C CYS A 271 8.66 11.49 16.88
N ALA A 272 9.18 11.89 18.04
CA ALA A 272 10.04 13.06 18.11
C ALA A 272 11.29 12.87 17.25
N LYS A 273 11.90 11.69 17.27
CA LYS A 273 13.07 11.37 16.47
C LYS A 273 12.76 11.40 14.97
N SER A 274 11.55 11.00 14.59
CA SER A 274 11.16 10.90 13.19
C SER A 274 10.71 12.23 12.58
N GLU A 275 10.45 13.24 13.40
CA GLU A 275 9.84 14.50 12.93
C GLU A 275 10.55 15.10 11.72
N LYS A 276 11.87 15.24 11.83
CA LYS A 276 12.68 15.84 10.76
C LYS A 276 12.46 15.08 9.44
N TYR A 277 12.50 13.76 9.52
CA TYR A 277 12.43 12.93 8.32
C TYR A 277 11.03 12.92 7.73
N TYR A 278 10.00 12.99 8.56
CA TYR A 278 8.63 13.11 8.05
C TYR A 278 8.43 14.45 7.33
N MET A 279 8.91 15.54 7.93
CA MET A 279 8.74 16.86 7.31
C MET A 279 9.57 16.99 6.03
N ASP A 280 10.85 16.62 6.08
CA ASP A 280 11.73 16.71 4.93
C ASP A 280 11.34 15.71 3.84
N GLY A 281 10.87 14.54 4.24
CA GLY A 281 10.40 13.52 3.29
C GLY A 281 9.19 14.00 2.50
N HIS A 282 8.24 14.64 3.19
CA HIS A 282 7.08 15.20 2.49
C HIS A 282 7.48 16.32 1.53
N ALA A 283 8.38 17.20 1.96
CA ALA A 283 8.84 18.26 1.06
C ALA A 283 9.45 17.65 -0.21
N TYR A 284 10.26 16.61 -0.06
CA TYR A 284 10.91 15.96 -1.18
C TYR A 284 9.88 15.28 -2.10
N LEU A 285 9.00 14.48 -1.51
CA LEU A 285 8.04 13.72 -2.33
C LEU A 285 7.04 14.63 -3.03
N ILE A 286 6.62 15.72 -2.38
CA ILE A 286 5.68 16.64 -3.01
C ILE A 286 6.33 17.28 -4.24
N LYS A 287 7.60 17.71 -4.12
CA LYS A 287 8.30 18.27 -5.28
C LYS A 287 8.44 17.26 -6.40
N LYS A 288 8.84 16.03 -6.07
CA LYS A 288 9.13 15.00 -7.08
C LYS A 288 7.88 14.43 -7.73
N LEU A 289 6.87 14.09 -6.92
CA LEU A 289 5.69 13.41 -7.43
C LEU A 289 4.58 14.39 -7.80
N GLY A 290 4.58 15.57 -7.19
CA GLY A 290 3.58 16.59 -7.46
C GLY A 290 3.81 17.39 -8.73
N GLN A 291 4.88 17.08 -9.47
CA GLN A 291 5.15 17.75 -10.74
C GLN A 291 4.32 17.20 -11.91
N PHE A 292 3.75 16.02 -11.75
CA PHE A 292 3.12 15.30 -12.87
C PHE A 292 1.63 15.66 -12.97
N PRO A 293 1.18 16.16 -14.15
CA PRO A 293 -0.25 16.52 -14.27
C PRO A 293 -1.20 15.34 -14.28
N HIS A 294 -0.70 14.12 -14.54
CA HIS A 294 -1.54 12.91 -14.49
C HIS A 294 -1.61 12.29 -13.10
N VAL A 295 -0.96 12.89 -12.12
CA VAL A 295 -0.89 12.38 -10.74
C VAL A 295 -1.61 13.36 -9.82
N ALA A 296 -2.58 12.87 -9.05
CA ALA A 296 -3.24 13.65 -8.01
C ALA A 296 -2.88 13.05 -6.66
N MET A 297 -2.43 13.90 -5.74
CA MET A 297 -1.84 13.46 -4.48
C MET A 297 -2.72 13.89 -3.32
N TYR A 298 -2.95 12.96 -2.37
CA TYR A 298 -3.73 13.22 -1.16
C TYR A 298 -2.86 12.90 0.05
N LEU A 299 -2.62 13.86 0.92
CA LEU A 299 -1.84 13.65 2.14
C LEU A 299 -2.71 13.03 3.23
N ASP A 300 -2.18 12.03 3.91
CA ASP A 300 -2.93 11.39 5.01
C ASP A 300 -3.15 12.38 6.17
N ILE A 301 -4.39 12.44 6.67
CA ILE A 301 -4.75 13.30 7.80
C ILE A 301 -5.32 12.53 8.99
N GLY A 302 -4.98 11.27 9.11
CA GLY A 302 -5.51 10.47 10.21
C GLY A 302 -7.00 10.25 10.08
N HIS A 303 -7.72 10.39 11.18
CA HIS A 303 -9.16 10.19 11.20
C HIS A 303 -9.78 11.00 12.35
N ALA A 304 -11.10 10.97 12.45
CA ALA A 304 -11.83 11.80 13.40
C ALA A 304 -11.39 11.56 14.84
N PHE A 305 -11.06 10.35 15.18
CA PHE A 305 -10.57 10.04 16.53
C PHE A 305 -9.07 10.25 16.72
N UNK A 306 -8.36 10.85 15.69
CA UNK A 306 -7.09 11.18 15.75
C UNK A 306 -6.91 12.61 15.92
N LEU A 307 -7.49 13.27 14.94
CA LEU A 307 -7.28 14.72 14.94
C LEU A 307 -8.57 15.54 15.13
N GLY A 308 -9.68 14.89 15.50
CA GLY A 308 -10.98 15.54 15.54
C GLY A 308 -11.13 16.68 16.57
N TRP A 309 -10.31 16.67 17.63
CA TRP A 309 -10.38 17.70 18.66
C TRP A 309 -9.97 19.05 18.10
N ASP A 310 -10.62 20.13 18.56
CA ASP A 310 -10.40 21.47 18.02
C ASP A 310 -8.92 21.87 18.03
N ASP A 311 -8.24 21.61 19.14
CA ASP A 311 -6.81 21.94 19.28
C ASP A 311 -5.96 21.21 18.25
N ASN A 312 -6.25 19.93 18.06
CA ASN A 312 -5.50 19.11 17.10
C ASN A 312 -5.74 19.58 15.70
N ARG A 313 -6.98 19.95 15.35
CA ARG A 313 -7.25 20.42 14.00
C ARG A 313 -6.55 21.76 13.71
N GLU A 314 -6.52 22.66 14.67
CA GLU A 314 -5.84 23.95 14.51
C GLU A 314 -4.34 23.72 14.29
N LYS A 315 -3.73 22.89 15.13
CA LYS A 315 -2.31 22.55 15.01
C LYS A 315 -2.04 21.84 13.69
N GLY A 316 -2.95 20.94 13.31
CA GLY A 316 -2.84 20.21 12.03
C GLY A 316 -2.86 21.16 10.84
N GLY A 317 -3.76 22.15 10.84
CA GLY A 317 -3.80 23.12 9.75
C GLY A 317 -2.45 23.79 9.53
N LYS A 318 -1.77 24.14 10.62
CA LYS A 318 -0.46 24.76 10.53
C LYS A 318 0.60 23.78 10.00
N VAL A 319 0.58 22.54 10.46
CA VAL A 319 1.56 21.52 10.04
C VAL A 319 1.39 21.24 8.54
N TYR A 320 0.16 20.98 8.10
CA TYR A 320 -0.09 20.64 6.69
C TYR A 320 0.18 21.83 5.77
N SER A 321 -0.17 23.05 6.19
CA SER A 321 0.14 24.23 5.39
C SER A 321 1.64 24.39 5.20
N LYS A 322 2.42 24.21 6.27
CA LYS A 322 3.87 24.31 6.22
C LYS A 322 4.47 23.26 5.29
N VAL A 323 3.98 22.02 5.39
CA VAL A 323 4.48 20.91 4.57
C VAL A 323 4.21 21.17 3.09
N ILE A 324 3.00 21.60 2.76
CA ILE A 324 2.63 21.86 1.37
C ILE A 324 3.49 22.98 0.79
N LYS A 325 3.71 24.05 1.55
CA LYS A 325 4.57 25.15 1.11
C LYS A 325 6.02 24.68 0.90
N SER A 326 6.51 23.81 1.76
CA SER A 326 7.90 23.33 1.67
C SER A 326 8.10 22.43 0.45
N GLY A 327 7.03 21.85 -0.09
CA GLY A 327 7.09 21.02 -1.31
C GLY A 327 6.82 21.78 -2.59
N SER A 328 6.58 23.09 -2.51
CA SER A 328 6.34 23.91 -3.69
C SER A 328 7.52 23.80 -4.68
N PRO A 329 7.30 23.75 -6.01
CA PRO A 329 6.03 23.94 -6.71
C PRO A 329 5.21 22.67 -6.95
N GLY A 330 5.55 21.56 -6.32
CA GLY A 330 4.75 20.35 -6.44
C GLY A 330 3.32 20.58 -5.98
N LYS A 331 2.37 19.89 -6.63
CA LYS A 331 0.96 20.09 -6.37
C LYS A 331 0.38 19.00 -5.50
N VAL A 332 -0.46 19.39 -4.54
CA VAL A 332 -1.21 18.49 -3.68
C VAL A 332 -2.69 18.74 -3.96
N ARG A 333 -3.43 17.70 -4.36
CA ARG A 333 -4.87 17.84 -4.59
C ARG A 333 -5.63 18.04 -3.29
N GLY A 334 -5.31 17.22 -2.29
CA GLY A 334 -6.05 17.26 -1.05
C GLY A 334 -5.56 16.26 -0.01
N PHE A 335 -6.51 15.65 0.69
CA PHE A 335 -6.21 14.91 1.90
C PHE A 335 -6.99 13.61 1.95
N ALA A 336 -6.36 12.57 2.52
CA ALA A 336 -6.98 11.25 2.68
C ALA A 336 -7.25 11.00 4.15
N SER A 337 -8.49 10.69 4.48
CA SER A 337 -8.90 10.46 5.86
C SER A 337 -9.32 9.02 6.07
N ASN A 338 -9.15 8.56 7.30
CA ASN A 338 -9.58 7.23 7.75
C ASN A 338 -8.83 6.07 7.09
N VAL A 339 -7.66 6.35 6.55
CA VAL A 339 -6.86 5.32 5.86
C VAL A 339 -6.52 4.21 6.85
N ALA A 340 -6.93 2.99 6.50
CA ALA A 340 -6.68 1.79 7.32
C ALA A 340 -7.27 1.90 8.72
N ASN A 341 -8.35 2.68 8.89
CA ASN A 341 -9.00 2.82 10.16
C ASN A 341 -10.48 2.45 10.03
N TYR A 342 -11.25 2.67 11.08
CA TYR A 342 -12.61 2.13 11.20
C TYR A 342 -13.66 3.18 11.55
N THR A 343 -13.31 4.46 11.57
CA THR A 343 -14.24 5.50 12.03
C THR A 343 -15.40 5.62 11.05
N PRO A 344 -16.65 5.56 11.55
CA PRO A 344 -17.80 5.57 10.65
C PRO A 344 -17.94 6.88 9.90
N TRP A 345 -18.55 6.80 8.73
CA TRP A 345 -18.83 8.02 7.98
C TRP A 345 -19.78 8.92 8.74
N GLU A 346 -20.84 8.34 9.27
CA GLU A 346 -21.84 9.11 10.01
C GLU A 346 -22.30 8.30 11.22
N ASP A 347 -22.23 8.90 12.39
CA ASP A 347 -22.64 8.26 13.63
C ASP A 347 -23.57 9.18 14.41
N PRO A 348 -24.87 9.11 14.12
CA PRO A 348 -25.83 10.01 14.80
C PRO A 348 -26.00 9.73 16.27
N GLU A 349 -25.63 8.52 16.73
CA GLU A 349 -25.82 8.13 18.15
C GLU A 349 -24.52 8.14 18.91
N LEU A 350 -23.69 9.10 18.67
CA LEU A 350 -22.37 9.15 19.22
C LEU A 350 -22.29 8.73 20.68
N SER A 351 -21.68 7.60 20.92
CA SER A 351 -21.33 7.26 22.29
C SER A 351 -20.09 8.04 22.66
N ARG A 352 -20.27 8.94 23.60
CA ARG A 352 -19.15 9.72 24.09
C ARG A 352 -18.76 9.16 25.45
N GLY A 353 -17.60 8.50 25.48
CA GLY A 353 -16.99 8.12 26.74
C GLY A 353 -15.94 9.16 27.11
N PRO A 354 -15.26 8.96 28.23
CA PRO A 354 -14.22 9.90 28.65
C PRO A 354 -13.14 10.11 27.61
N GLU A 355 -12.87 9.08 26.81
CA GLU A 355 -11.79 9.11 25.81
C GLU A 355 -12.12 10.01 24.62
N THR A 356 -13.41 10.23 24.36
CA THR A 356 -13.85 11.06 23.24
C THR A 356 -14.46 12.38 23.68
N GLU A 357 -14.38 12.67 24.96
CA GLU A 357 -14.90 13.93 25.51
C GLU A 357 -14.19 15.10 24.82
N TRP A 358 -14.93 16.13 24.52
CA TRP A 358 -14.45 17.35 23.87
C TRP A 358 -14.11 17.17 22.40
N ASN A 359 -14.31 15.99 21.81
CA ASN A 359 -14.11 15.80 20.37
C ASN A 359 -15.38 16.28 19.66
N SER A 360 -15.26 17.37 18.91
CA SER A 360 -16.40 17.92 18.16
C SER A 360 -16.67 17.16 16.86
N CYS A 361 -15.81 16.20 16.50
CA CYS A 361 -15.92 15.44 15.25
C CYS A 361 -16.15 13.97 15.59
N PRO A 362 -17.39 13.55 15.79
CA PRO A 362 -17.72 12.18 16.18
C PRO A 362 -17.64 11.17 15.05
N ASP A 363 -17.55 11.63 13.81
CA ASP A 363 -17.53 10.76 12.65
C ASP A 363 -16.73 11.43 11.54
N GLU A 364 -16.50 10.69 10.46
CA GLU A 364 -15.68 11.18 9.36
C GLU A 364 -16.35 12.34 8.61
N LYS A 365 -17.67 12.31 8.51
CA LYS A 365 -18.38 13.40 7.83
C LYS A 365 -18.11 14.74 8.51
N ARG A 366 -18.29 14.77 9.84
CA ARG A 366 -18.05 16.01 10.59
C ARG A 366 -16.58 16.38 10.63
N TYR A 367 -15.69 15.38 10.68
CA TYR A 367 -14.26 15.61 10.64
C TYR A 367 -13.85 16.29 9.33
N ILE A 368 -14.31 15.76 8.21
CA ILE A 368 -13.96 16.33 6.90
C ILE A 368 -14.57 17.72 6.74
N GLN A 369 -15.80 17.93 7.21
CA GLN A 369 -16.41 19.25 7.19
C GLN A 369 -15.58 20.26 8.00
N ALA A 370 -15.11 19.86 9.18
CA ALA A 370 -14.32 20.72 10.05
C ALA A 370 -12.92 20.97 9.46
N MET A 371 -12.28 19.93 8.93
CA MET A 371 -10.95 20.05 8.33
C MET A 371 -10.99 20.95 7.09
N TYR A 372 -12.07 20.88 6.33
CA TYR A 372 -12.22 21.78 5.18
C TYR A 372 -12.12 23.24 5.64
N LYS A 373 -12.85 23.60 6.67
CA LYS A 373 -12.81 24.97 7.20
C LYS A 373 -11.44 25.32 7.77
N ASP A 374 -10.86 24.40 8.53
CA ASP A 374 -9.58 24.65 9.18
C ASP A 374 -8.43 24.78 8.18
N PHE A 375 -8.43 23.94 7.14
CA PHE A 375 -7.39 24.01 6.11
C PHE A 375 -7.53 25.28 5.26
N LYS A 376 -8.76 25.68 4.94
CA LYS A 376 -8.98 26.95 4.24
C LYS A 376 -8.50 28.12 5.08
N ALA A 377 -8.80 28.10 6.38
CA ALA A 377 -8.36 29.17 7.30
C ALA A 377 -6.84 29.20 7.43
N ALA A 378 -6.17 28.05 7.27
CA ALA A 378 -4.71 27.98 7.32
C ALA A 378 -4.06 28.43 6.00
N GLY A 379 -4.85 28.79 4.99
CA GLY A 379 -4.32 29.30 3.73
C GLY A 379 -4.00 28.24 2.70
N ILE A 380 -4.46 27.00 2.90
CA ILE A 380 -4.26 25.95 1.90
C ILE A 380 -5.22 26.18 0.74
N GLU A 381 -4.68 26.21 -0.48
CA GLU A 381 -5.47 26.57 -1.66
C GLU A 381 -6.33 25.42 -2.17
N SER A 382 -5.77 24.22 -2.23
CA SER A 382 -6.48 23.06 -2.78
C SER A 382 -6.90 22.15 -1.63
N VAL A 383 -8.18 22.19 -1.28
CA VAL A 383 -8.71 21.46 -0.13
C VAL A 383 -9.83 20.54 -0.59
N TYR A 384 -9.47 19.30 -0.84
CA TYR A 384 -10.39 18.24 -1.25
C TYR A 384 -10.05 17.00 -0.43
N PHE A 385 -10.98 16.06 -0.38
CA PHE A 385 -10.81 14.91 0.52
C PHE A 385 -11.21 13.62 -0.16
N ILE A 386 -10.57 12.52 0.27
CA ILE A 386 -11.10 11.17 0.08
C ILE A 386 -11.22 10.53 1.45
N ASP A 387 -12.17 9.63 1.60
CA ASP A 387 -12.38 8.91 2.85
C ASP A 387 -12.27 7.41 2.59
N ASP A 388 -11.44 6.73 3.40
CA ASP A 388 -11.30 5.27 3.26
C ASP A 388 -12.54 4.61 3.86
N SER A 389 -13.36 4.06 2.99
CA SER A 389 -14.63 3.45 3.38
C SER A 389 -14.57 1.92 3.42
N SER A 390 -13.38 1.34 3.33
CA SER A 390 -13.32 -0.13 3.24
C SER A 390 -13.80 -0.81 4.51
N ARG A 391 -13.50 -0.25 5.68
CA ARG A 391 -13.78 -0.93 6.96
C ARG A 391 -14.66 -0.13 7.90
N ASN A 392 -15.43 0.82 7.39
CA ASN A 392 -16.23 1.69 8.24
C ASN A 392 -17.75 1.53 8.02
N GLY A 393 -18.17 0.39 7.50
CA GLY A 393 -19.58 0.15 7.23
C GLY A 393 -20.43 0.07 8.47
N VAL A 394 -19.86 -0.39 9.59
CA VAL A 394 -20.57 -0.56 10.84
C VAL A 394 -19.74 0.07 11.94
N LYS A 395 -20.41 0.77 12.85
CA LYS A 395 -19.76 1.25 14.06
C LYS A 395 -19.33 0.01 14.85
N ASN A 396 -18.04 -0.10 15.09
CA ASN A 396 -17.52 -1.28 15.78
C ASN A 396 -17.52 -1.09 17.31
N ASP A 397 -17.04 -2.11 18.01
CA ASP A 397 -17.03 -2.15 19.46
C ASP A 397 -15.84 -1.45 20.09
N ARG A 398 -15.14 -0.64 19.34
CA ARG A 398 -13.98 0.09 19.82
C ARG A 398 -14.27 0.78 21.15
N PHE A 399 -13.52 0.42 22.15
CA PHE A 399 -13.71 0.94 23.50
C PHE A 399 -13.00 2.29 23.69
N HIS A 400 -11.89 2.45 23.01
CA HIS A 400 -11.00 3.59 23.16
C HIS A 400 -10.61 4.06 21.75
N PRO A 401 -10.57 5.37 21.48
CA PRO A 401 -10.24 5.83 20.12
C PRO A 401 -8.90 5.33 19.60
N GLY A 402 -7.96 5.02 20.51
CA GLY A 402 -6.66 4.50 20.12
C GLY A 402 -6.65 3.04 19.74
N GLU A 403 -7.74 2.31 19.92
CA GLU A 403 -7.84 0.89 19.52
C GLU A 403 -8.01 0.82 18.01
N TRP A 404 -6.98 0.32 17.35
CA TRP A 404 -6.91 0.39 15.88
C TRP A 404 -6.68 -0.96 15.21
N CYS A 405 -6.36 -2.01 15.94
CA CYS A 405 -5.88 -3.25 15.34
C CYS A 405 -7.00 -4.28 15.20
N ASN A 406 -7.28 -4.70 13.96
CA ASN A 406 -8.18 -5.82 13.64
C ASN A 406 -9.49 -5.78 14.43
N GLN A 407 -10.18 -4.66 14.40
CA GLN A 407 -11.33 -4.43 15.26
C GLN A 407 -12.50 -5.36 14.97
N THR A 408 -12.94 -6.10 15.98
CA THR A 408 -14.12 -6.97 15.87
C THR A 408 -15.37 -6.12 15.61
N GLY A 409 -16.35 -6.71 14.95
CA GLY A 409 -17.61 -6.05 14.66
C GLY A 409 -17.55 -5.10 13.49
N SER A 410 -16.42 -5.05 12.77
CA SER A 410 -16.32 -4.17 11.62
C SER A 410 -17.05 -4.76 10.42
N GLY A 411 -17.39 -3.90 9.47
CA GLY A 411 -18.02 -4.31 8.24
C GLY A 411 -17.51 -3.50 7.05
N ILE A 412 -17.56 -4.13 5.89
CA ILE A 412 -17.20 -3.46 4.65
C ILE A 412 -18.15 -2.28 4.44
N GLY A 413 -17.58 -1.13 4.09
CA GLY A 413 -18.35 0.10 3.96
C GLY A 413 -18.76 0.43 2.54
N ALA A 414 -19.13 1.70 2.34
CA ALA A 414 -19.59 2.21 1.05
C ALA A 414 -18.56 1.92 -0.03
N ARG A 415 -19.06 1.54 -1.21
CA ARG A 415 -18.19 1.15 -2.33
C ARG A 415 -17.47 2.38 -2.89
N PRO A 416 -16.33 2.15 -3.55
CA PRO A 416 -15.61 3.27 -4.18
C PRO A 416 -16.49 4.03 -5.16
N GLU A 417 -16.54 5.34 -4.97
CA GLU A 417 -17.42 6.19 -5.79
C GLU A 417 -16.93 7.63 -5.76
N ALA A 418 -16.92 8.27 -6.93
CA ALA A 418 -16.61 9.70 -7.02
C ALA A 418 -17.82 10.52 -6.59
N ASN A 419 -17.58 11.64 -5.93
CA ASN A 419 -18.63 12.57 -5.48
C ASN A 419 -19.77 11.84 -4.76
N PRO A 420 -19.47 11.11 -3.68
CA PRO A 420 -20.46 10.20 -3.10
C PRO A 420 -21.54 10.88 -2.25
N VAL A 421 -21.33 12.13 -1.83
CA VAL A 421 -22.24 12.81 -0.90
C VAL A 421 -22.70 14.12 -1.51
N SER A 422 -24.02 14.23 -1.70
CA SER A 422 -24.61 15.46 -2.22
C SER A 422 -24.31 16.63 -1.28
N GLY A 423 -23.92 17.78 -1.83
CA GLY A 423 -23.64 18.96 -1.05
C GLY A 423 -22.23 19.03 -0.48
N MET A 424 -21.40 18.03 -0.73
CA MET A 424 -20.01 18.05 -0.30
C MET A 424 -19.09 17.92 -1.51
N ASP A 425 -19.02 19.00 -2.30
CA ASP A 425 -18.23 19.01 -3.53
C ASP A 425 -16.73 18.85 -3.27
N TYR A 426 -16.28 19.13 -2.05
CA TYR A 426 -14.89 18.95 -1.66
C TYR A 426 -14.56 17.51 -1.24
N LEU A 427 -15.56 16.63 -1.16
CA LEU A 427 -15.31 15.20 -0.97
C LEU A 427 -15.23 14.56 -2.37
N ASP A 428 -13.99 14.27 -2.80
CA ASP A 428 -13.76 13.73 -4.13
C ASP A 428 -14.27 12.30 -4.27
N ALA A 429 -14.11 11.49 -3.22
CA ALA A 429 -14.48 10.08 -3.33
C ALA A 429 -14.55 9.39 -1.99
N PHE A 430 -15.39 8.35 -1.91
CA PHE A 430 -15.14 7.20 -1.04
C PHE A 430 -14.25 6.25 -1.82
N TYR A 431 -13.26 5.66 -1.15
CA TYR A 431 -12.41 4.71 -1.82
C TYR A 431 -11.91 3.67 -0.82
N TRP A 432 -11.65 2.46 -1.29
CA TRP A 432 -11.12 1.41 -0.45
C TRP A 432 -9.60 1.47 -0.46
N VAL A 433 -9.04 2.30 0.41
CA VAL A 433 -7.59 2.45 0.49
C VAL A 433 -6.97 1.22 1.14
N LYS A 434 -7.52 0.75 2.26
CA LYS A 434 -7.07 -0.49 2.88
C LYS A 434 -7.83 -1.66 2.27
N PRO A 435 -7.15 -2.63 1.64
CA PRO A 435 -7.88 -3.79 1.13
C PRO A 435 -8.50 -4.59 2.28
N TYR A 436 -9.81 -4.86 2.20
CA TYR A 436 -10.49 -5.58 3.26
C TYR A 436 -10.05 -7.05 3.28
N GLY A 437 -9.61 -7.51 4.44
CA GLY A 437 -9.17 -8.89 4.65
C GLY A 437 -7.71 -9.02 5.01
N GLU A 438 -6.95 -7.94 4.91
CA GLU A 438 -5.53 -7.96 5.28
C GLU A 438 -5.37 -7.50 6.72
N SER A 439 -4.58 -8.24 7.50
CA SER A 439 -4.39 -7.97 8.93
C SER A 439 -3.70 -6.64 9.20
N ASP A 440 -4.03 -6.04 10.32
CA ASP A 440 -3.32 -4.85 10.84
C ASP A 440 -2.08 -5.23 11.66
N GLY A 441 -2.01 -6.45 12.18
CA GLY A 441 -0.88 -6.88 12.99
C GLY A 441 -1.15 -8.17 13.71
N THR A 442 -0.08 -8.87 14.08
CA THR A 442 -0.20 -10.16 14.71
C THR A 442 -0.69 -10.09 16.15
N SER A 443 -1.48 -11.06 16.57
CA SER A 443 -1.90 -11.22 17.95
C SER A 443 -0.93 -12.10 18.76
N ASP A 444 0.13 -12.61 18.15
CA ASP A 444 1.11 -13.48 18.81
C ASP A 444 2.02 -12.62 19.69
N GLU A 445 1.86 -12.73 21.01
CA GLU A 445 2.61 -11.92 21.98
C GLU A 445 4.11 -12.15 21.93
N SER A 446 4.54 -13.29 21.39
CA SER A 446 5.97 -13.59 21.28
C SER A 446 6.61 -13.04 20.00
N ALA A 447 5.81 -12.53 19.07
CA ALA A 447 6.33 -12.05 17.79
C ALA A 447 7.07 -10.71 17.97
N LYS A 448 8.13 -10.54 17.20
CA LYS A 448 8.97 -9.33 17.26
C LYS A 448 8.16 -8.05 17.03
N ARG A 449 7.19 -8.11 16.13
CA ARG A 449 6.38 -6.93 15.78
C ARG A 449 5.04 -6.90 16.49
N TYR A 450 4.88 -7.64 17.58
CA TYR A 450 3.63 -7.61 18.33
C TYR A 450 3.38 -6.23 18.91
N ASP A 451 2.19 -5.71 18.69
CA ASP A 451 1.72 -4.45 19.27
C ASP A 451 0.58 -4.79 20.22
N GLY A 452 0.62 -4.23 21.43
CA GLY A 452 -0.38 -4.52 22.44
C GLY A 452 -1.82 -4.28 22.00
N TYR A 453 -2.04 -3.34 21.09
CA TYR A 453 -3.39 -3.10 20.56
C TYR A 453 -3.91 -4.28 19.74
N CYS A 454 -3.01 -5.09 19.18
CA CYS A 454 -3.42 -6.29 18.44
C CYS A 454 -3.77 -7.46 19.36
N GLY A 455 -3.54 -7.31 20.67
CA GLY A 455 -3.96 -8.25 21.68
C GLY A 455 -5.12 -7.77 22.55
N HIS A 456 -5.64 -6.57 22.29
CA HIS A 456 -6.75 -5.99 23.08
C HIS A 456 -8.04 -6.80 22.91
N ARG A 457 -8.96 -6.59 23.83
CA ARG A 457 -10.23 -7.32 23.79
C ARG A 457 -11.05 -7.04 22.54
N THR A 458 -10.87 -5.86 21.93
CA THR A 458 -11.60 -5.52 20.70
C THR A 458 -10.90 -6.01 19.42
N ALA A 459 -9.68 -6.54 19.55
CA ALA A 459 -8.95 -7.06 18.39
C ALA A 459 -9.33 -8.51 18.13
N MET A 460 -9.59 -8.84 16.89
CA MET A 460 -9.88 -10.24 16.53
C MET A 460 -8.63 -11.09 16.65
N LYS A 461 -8.78 -12.27 17.24
CA LYS A 461 -7.65 -13.20 17.50
C LYS A 461 -8.06 -14.63 17.16
N PRO A 462 -7.13 -15.46 16.70
CA PRO A 462 -5.73 -15.15 16.40
C PRO A 462 -5.60 -14.41 15.07
N ALA A 463 -4.65 -13.50 14.98
CA ALA A 463 -4.42 -12.68 13.81
C ALA A 463 -3.01 -12.89 13.26
N PRO A 464 -2.85 -12.94 11.93
CA PRO A 464 -1.52 -13.04 11.33
C PRO A 464 -0.81 -11.67 11.32
N GLU A 465 0.42 -11.66 10.84
CA GLU A 465 1.21 -10.44 10.72
C GLU A 465 0.52 -9.41 9.82
N ALA A 466 0.90 -8.15 10.02
CA ALA A 466 0.38 -7.04 9.22
C ALA A 466 0.53 -7.32 7.72
N GLY A 467 -0.52 -7.08 6.98
CA GLY A 467 -0.54 -7.27 5.53
C GLY A 467 -0.89 -8.67 5.07
N GLN A 468 -0.84 -9.66 5.95
CA GLN A 468 -1.19 -11.02 5.59
C GLN A 468 -2.71 -11.22 5.62
N TRP A 469 -3.18 -12.18 4.80
CA TRP A 469 -4.62 -12.43 4.71
C TRP A 469 -5.16 -12.98 6.01
N PHE A 470 -6.29 -12.41 6.44
CA PHE A 470 -6.93 -12.74 7.71
C PHE A 470 -8.36 -13.22 7.40
N GLN A 471 -8.50 -14.52 7.17
CA GLN A 471 -9.73 -15.11 6.66
C GLN A 471 -10.94 -14.80 7.54
N ALA A 472 -10.82 -14.99 8.86
CA ALA A 472 -11.95 -14.75 9.77
C ALA A 472 -12.40 -13.30 9.74
N PHE A 473 -11.46 -12.37 9.63
CA PHE A 473 -11.75 -10.95 9.54
C PHE A 473 -12.50 -10.62 8.26
N PHE A 474 -12.04 -11.22 7.15
CA PHE A 474 -12.71 -11.04 5.85
C PHE A 474 -14.14 -11.52 5.90
N GLU A 475 -14.37 -12.72 6.45
CA GLU A 475 -15.71 -13.27 6.51
C GLU A 475 -16.64 -12.43 7.39
N GLU A 476 -16.14 -11.92 8.51
CA GLU A 476 -16.93 -11.03 9.36
C GLU A 476 -17.32 -9.76 8.62
N GLY A 477 -16.38 -9.19 7.86
CA GLY A 477 -16.65 -7.97 7.09
C GLY A 477 -17.72 -8.17 6.02
N LEU A 478 -17.73 -9.35 5.39
CA LEU A 478 -18.77 -9.66 4.41
C LEU A 478 -20.15 -9.72 5.06
N LYS A 479 -20.22 -10.37 6.23
CA LYS A 479 -21.49 -10.49 6.96
C LYS A 479 -22.02 -9.12 7.37
N ASN A 480 -21.15 -8.24 7.80
CA ASN A 480 -21.49 -6.94 8.36
C ASN A 480 -21.46 -5.82 7.33
N ALA A 481 -21.27 -6.13 6.05
CA ALA A 481 -21.16 -5.09 5.02
C ALA A 481 -22.37 -4.14 5.07
N ASN A 482 -22.09 -2.85 5.02
CA ASN A 482 -23.14 -1.84 5.04
C ASN A 482 -22.73 -0.70 4.10
N PRO A 483 -23.42 -0.52 2.97
CA PRO A 483 -24.60 -1.28 2.52
C PRO A 483 -24.29 -2.77 2.27
N PRO A 484 -25.31 -3.63 2.37
CA PRO A 484 -25.07 -5.07 2.13
C PRO A 484 -24.54 -5.35 0.71
N LEU A 485 -23.72 -6.39 0.62
CA LEU A 485 -23.19 -6.85 -0.66
C LEU A 485 -24.22 -7.67 -1.43
#